data_a52ba63529becd60354cef33bb456845
#
_entry.id   a52ba63529becd60354cef33bb456845
#
_cell.length_a   1.000
_cell.length_b   1.000
_cell.length_c   1.000
_cell.angle_alpha   90.00
_cell.angle_beta   90.00
_cell.angle_gamma   90.00
#
_symmetry.space_group_name_H-M   'P 1'
#
loop_
_entity.id
_entity.type
_entity.pdbx_description
1 polymer ?
#
loop_
_entity_poly.entity_id
_entity_poly.type
_entity_poly.pdbx_seq_one_letter_code
_entity_poly.pdbx_strand_id
1 'polypeptide(L)'
;PAFHRAYDLIAGADMPIETLLFGNPSQMSRAGRSAFYGRAWLFVHMLNSTPEYKEQLKRFLEMVGRGIEQRKAAVEAFGDLGELEKALDRYLKSSLSYRKGSTPLVYRSDIAITALDEVGSRLVELSLARLMGNDLPATRDALAGLAAKAPGNAAVQLELALAERDIAADSNPSDFGPAEQALDRAIAADGNLGRAHAFKALMMMYRLNDQGVDDPAEWKQVRDHIAIANRQDTEDPLPLLAYYESFLYEGRAVPDIAHEALAKAFSLVPEDKTTRVQYAFDLAKQQQYDKAIRLIEFLANDPHDAEQGKRLVAQLEAMRDGVPYLDTPALPVESEEEESAAP
;
A
#
# COMPACT_ATOMS: atom_id res chain seq x y z
N PRO A 1 -0.52 0.52 -27.25
CA PRO A 1 0.88 0.94 -27.27
C PRO A 1 1.01 2.27 -26.53
N ALA A 2 2.03 2.39 -25.65
CA ALA A 2 2.28 3.61 -24.89
C ALA A 2 2.98 4.67 -25.77
N PHE A 3 2.28 5.21 -26.77
CA PHE A 3 2.84 6.18 -27.71
C PHE A 3 3.43 7.42 -27.03
N HIS A 4 2.86 7.86 -25.90
CA HIS A 4 3.41 8.94 -25.11
C HIS A 4 4.81 8.62 -24.58
N ARG A 5 5.09 7.36 -24.18
CA ARG A 5 6.42 6.94 -23.74
C ARG A 5 7.46 6.92 -24.87
N ALA A 6 7.04 6.56 -26.06
CA ALA A 6 7.92 6.64 -27.24
C ALA A 6 8.26 8.10 -27.57
N TYR A 7 7.30 9.02 -27.44
CA TYR A 7 7.54 10.45 -27.61
C TYR A 7 8.51 10.99 -26.56
N ASP A 8 8.32 10.64 -25.28
CA ASP A 8 9.19 11.04 -24.17
C ASP A 8 10.64 10.58 -24.39
N LEU A 9 10.84 9.37 -24.97
CA LEU A 9 12.18 8.87 -25.29
C LEU A 9 12.87 9.60 -26.44
N ILE A 10 12.10 10.11 -27.41
CA ILE A 10 12.64 10.76 -28.62
C ILE A 10 12.82 12.27 -28.41
N ALA A 11 11.89 12.90 -27.70
CA ALA A 11 11.83 14.35 -27.50
C ALA A 11 12.21 14.78 -26.07
N GLY A 12 12.39 13.85 -25.14
CA GLY A 12 12.69 14.11 -23.74
C GLY A 12 14.17 14.39 -23.48
N ALA A 13 14.48 14.76 -22.25
CA ALA A 13 15.84 14.93 -21.76
C ALA A 13 16.60 13.61 -21.78
N ASP A 14 17.89 13.64 -22.09
CA ASP A 14 18.76 12.47 -21.98
C ASP A 14 18.95 12.10 -20.49
N MET A 15 18.43 10.95 -20.07
CA MET A 15 18.43 10.50 -18.69
C MET A 15 19.55 9.52 -18.47
N PRO A 16 20.59 9.87 -17.68
CA PRO A 16 21.72 8.97 -17.43
C PRO A 16 21.27 7.67 -16.75
N ILE A 17 21.98 6.57 -17.04
CA ILE A 17 21.71 5.25 -16.43
C ILE A 17 21.83 5.30 -14.90
N GLU A 18 22.74 6.07 -14.36
CA GLU A 18 22.89 6.25 -12.91
C GLU A 18 21.65 6.91 -12.29
N THR A 19 21.04 7.87 -12.99
CA THR A 19 19.79 8.48 -12.54
C THR A 19 18.62 7.49 -12.58
N LEU A 20 18.60 6.58 -13.56
CA LEU A 20 17.58 5.52 -13.62
C LEU A 20 17.73 4.52 -12.49
N LEU A 21 18.95 4.19 -12.11
CA LEU A 21 19.24 3.17 -11.10
C LEU A 21 19.18 3.70 -9.67
N PHE A 22 19.50 4.99 -9.47
CA PHE A 22 19.73 5.54 -8.12
C PHE A 22 18.97 6.84 -7.85
N GLY A 23 18.31 7.42 -8.85
CA GLY A 23 17.58 8.68 -8.69
C GLY A 23 16.20 8.48 -8.07
N ASN A 24 15.72 9.52 -7.38
CA ASN A 24 14.36 9.57 -6.85
C ASN A 24 13.45 10.34 -7.83
N PRO A 25 12.51 9.67 -8.53
CA PRO A 25 11.62 10.33 -9.48
C PRO A 25 10.66 11.34 -8.82
N SER A 26 10.37 11.21 -7.52
CA SER A 26 9.51 12.16 -6.80
C SER A 26 10.13 13.56 -6.68
N GLN A 27 11.46 13.65 -6.72
CA GLN A 27 12.20 14.91 -6.66
C GLN A 27 12.41 15.57 -8.03
N MET A 28 11.92 14.94 -9.10
CA MET A 28 12.11 15.42 -10.47
C MET A 28 10.94 16.31 -10.91
N SER A 29 11.22 17.25 -11.82
CA SER A 29 10.17 17.99 -12.53
C SER A 29 9.26 17.04 -13.31
N ARG A 30 8.05 17.49 -13.67
CA ARG A 30 7.12 16.69 -14.50
C ARG A 30 7.77 16.17 -15.79
N ALA A 31 8.56 17.01 -16.48
CA ALA A 31 9.29 16.60 -17.68
C ALA A 31 10.38 15.58 -17.37
N GLY A 32 11.12 15.76 -16.27
CA GLY A 32 12.12 14.81 -15.78
C GLY A 32 11.51 13.46 -15.42
N ARG A 33 10.39 13.44 -14.71
CA ARG A 33 9.65 12.18 -14.42
C ARG A 33 9.20 11.46 -15.69
N SER A 34 8.69 12.21 -16.68
CA SER A 34 8.29 11.62 -17.97
C SER A 34 9.48 10.96 -18.69
N ALA A 35 10.61 11.67 -18.77
CA ALA A 35 11.85 11.14 -19.35
C ALA A 35 12.37 9.91 -18.57
N PHE A 36 12.34 9.97 -17.23
CA PHE A 36 12.73 8.85 -16.35
C PHE A 36 11.92 7.60 -16.67
N TYR A 37 10.60 7.67 -16.64
CA TYR A 37 9.77 6.49 -16.92
C TYR A 37 9.87 5.99 -18.36
N GLY A 38 10.06 6.89 -19.33
CA GLY A 38 10.31 6.50 -20.70
C GLY A 38 11.62 5.71 -20.83
N ARG A 39 12.71 6.25 -20.30
CA ARG A 39 14.04 5.62 -20.33
C ARG A 39 14.07 4.33 -19.51
N ALA A 40 13.45 4.31 -18.32
CA ALA A 40 13.32 3.11 -17.49
C ALA A 40 12.58 1.98 -18.22
N TRP A 41 11.50 2.31 -18.94
CA TRP A 41 10.80 1.32 -19.78
C TRP A 41 11.74 0.72 -20.84
N LEU A 42 12.50 1.55 -21.55
CA LEU A 42 13.45 1.08 -22.55
C LEU A 42 14.52 0.18 -21.93
N PHE A 43 15.04 0.56 -20.76
CA PHE A 43 16.05 -0.19 -20.04
C PHE A 43 15.53 -1.57 -19.63
N VAL A 44 14.36 -1.64 -18.98
CA VAL A 44 13.72 -2.91 -18.61
C VAL A 44 13.43 -3.76 -19.84
N HIS A 45 13.01 -3.13 -20.95
CA HIS A 45 12.77 -3.84 -22.21
C HIS A 45 14.07 -4.44 -22.78
N MET A 46 15.17 -3.71 -22.76
CA MET A 46 16.49 -4.20 -23.17
C MET A 46 16.93 -5.40 -22.30
N LEU A 47 16.86 -5.24 -20.98
CA LEU A 47 17.28 -6.28 -20.04
C LEU A 47 16.49 -7.58 -20.20
N ASN A 48 15.18 -7.50 -20.48
CA ASN A 48 14.33 -8.67 -20.68
C ASN A 48 14.41 -9.27 -22.09
N SER A 49 14.76 -8.47 -23.09
CA SER A 49 14.78 -8.90 -24.50
C SER A 49 16.13 -9.44 -24.96
N THR A 50 17.21 -9.09 -24.25
CA THR A 50 18.56 -9.50 -24.57
C THR A 50 18.99 -10.60 -23.59
N PRO A 51 19.27 -11.83 -24.06
CA PRO A 51 19.51 -13.00 -23.18
C PRO A 51 20.62 -12.78 -22.14
N GLU A 52 21.71 -12.13 -22.52
CA GLU A 52 22.84 -11.84 -21.64
C GLU A 52 22.48 -10.91 -20.48
N TYR A 53 21.60 -9.93 -20.69
CA TYR A 53 21.17 -9.01 -19.63
C TYR A 53 20.08 -9.58 -18.73
N LYS A 54 19.36 -10.60 -19.15
CA LYS A 54 18.29 -11.19 -18.36
C LYS A 54 18.77 -11.82 -17.05
N GLU A 55 19.91 -12.52 -17.09
CA GLU A 55 20.53 -13.09 -15.89
C GLU A 55 21.15 -12.01 -15.01
N GLN A 56 21.69 -10.94 -15.62
CA GLN A 56 22.21 -9.79 -14.87
C GLN A 56 21.08 -9.06 -14.13
N LEU A 57 19.93 -8.83 -14.77
CA LEU A 57 18.74 -8.25 -14.13
C LEU A 57 18.28 -9.10 -12.94
N LYS A 58 18.20 -10.42 -13.13
CA LYS A 58 17.81 -11.34 -12.05
C LYS A 58 18.78 -11.22 -10.86
N ARG A 59 20.10 -11.26 -11.12
CA ARG A 59 21.13 -11.10 -10.09
C ARG A 59 21.02 -9.76 -9.36
N PHE A 60 20.82 -8.67 -10.11
CA PHE A 60 20.62 -7.34 -9.52
C PHE A 60 19.42 -7.31 -8.56
N LEU A 61 18.26 -7.81 -9.02
CA LEU A 61 17.03 -7.83 -8.20
C LEU A 61 17.19 -8.71 -6.95
N GLU A 62 17.86 -9.86 -7.06
CA GLU A 62 18.14 -10.72 -5.92
C GLU A 62 19.05 -10.03 -4.88
N MET A 63 20.05 -9.28 -5.33
CA MET A 63 20.97 -8.55 -4.44
C MET A 63 20.28 -7.40 -3.74
N VAL A 64 19.50 -6.60 -4.47
CA VAL A 64 18.70 -5.49 -3.90
C VAL A 64 17.65 -6.04 -2.93
N GLY A 65 16.99 -7.15 -3.28
CA GLY A 65 16.03 -7.82 -2.41
C GLY A 65 16.63 -8.39 -1.11
N ARG A 66 17.96 -8.56 -1.05
CA ARG A 66 18.72 -8.92 0.17
C ARG A 66 19.29 -7.69 0.89
N GLY A 67 18.84 -6.50 0.58
CA GLY A 67 19.30 -5.26 1.21
C GLY A 67 20.70 -4.80 0.79
N ILE A 68 21.31 -5.41 -0.24
CA ILE A 68 22.61 -4.94 -0.74
C ILE A 68 22.40 -3.56 -1.38
N GLU A 69 23.26 -2.61 -1.04
CA GLU A 69 23.20 -1.24 -1.54
C GLU A 69 23.12 -1.22 -3.08
N GLN A 70 22.18 -0.43 -3.63
CA GLN A 70 21.82 -0.46 -5.05
C GLN A 70 23.00 -0.25 -6.00
N ARG A 71 23.90 0.71 -5.69
CA ARG A 71 25.06 0.98 -6.54
C ARG A 71 26.03 -0.20 -6.58
N LYS A 72 26.28 -0.81 -5.41
CA LYS A 72 27.12 -2.01 -5.30
C LYS A 72 26.49 -3.16 -6.08
N ALA A 73 25.20 -3.40 -5.89
CA ALA A 73 24.45 -4.44 -6.61
C ALA A 73 24.48 -4.21 -8.13
N ALA A 74 24.31 -2.97 -8.59
CA ALA A 74 24.32 -2.63 -10.02
C ALA A 74 25.69 -2.88 -10.65
N VAL A 75 26.79 -2.42 -10.02
CA VAL A 75 28.15 -2.64 -10.53
C VAL A 75 28.51 -4.13 -10.55
N GLU A 76 28.11 -4.87 -9.50
CA GLU A 76 28.37 -6.31 -9.43
C GLU A 76 27.56 -7.12 -10.45
N ALA A 77 26.32 -6.70 -10.75
CA ALA A 77 25.44 -7.39 -11.67
C ALA A 77 25.70 -7.02 -13.14
N PHE A 78 25.87 -5.73 -13.43
CA PHE A 78 25.95 -5.20 -14.80
C PHE A 78 27.38 -4.83 -15.24
N GLY A 79 28.33 -4.72 -14.30
CA GLY A 79 29.70 -4.28 -14.60
C GLY A 79 29.82 -2.77 -14.77
N ASP A 80 30.51 -2.32 -15.82
CA ASP A 80 30.70 -0.90 -16.11
C ASP A 80 29.37 -0.23 -16.53
N LEU A 81 28.90 0.70 -15.71
CA LEU A 81 27.62 1.40 -15.97
C LEU A 81 27.70 2.33 -17.18
N GLY A 82 28.88 2.86 -17.52
CA GLY A 82 29.06 3.66 -18.73
C GLY A 82 28.95 2.83 -20.02
N GLU A 83 29.43 1.59 -19.99
CA GLU A 83 29.23 0.67 -21.10
C GLU A 83 27.77 0.19 -21.20
N LEU A 84 27.09 0.01 -20.05
CA LEU A 84 25.67 -0.29 -20.00
C LEU A 84 24.82 0.87 -20.59
N GLU A 85 25.18 2.12 -20.28
CA GLU A 85 24.53 3.30 -20.88
C GLU A 85 24.69 3.34 -22.39
N LYS A 86 25.91 3.15 -22.90
CA LYS A 86 26.16 3.07 -24.33
C LYS A 86 25.40 1.94 -25.00
N ALA A 87 25.23 0.80 -24.32
CA ALA A 87 24.41 -0.30 -24.79
C ALA A 87 22.94 0.09 -24.90
N LEU A 88 22.41 0.79 -23.88
CA LEU A 88 21.03 1.30 -23.88
C LEU A 88 20.79 2.31 -25.01
N ASP A 89 21.75 3.20 -25.29
CA ASP A 89 21.67 4.17 -26.38
C ASP A 89 21.70 3.50 -27.77
N ARG A 90 22.51 2.44 -27.92
CA ARG A 90 22.47 1.61 -29.13
C ARG A 90 21.12 0.90 -29.26
N TYR A 91 20.60 0.40 -28.16
CA TYR A 91 19.32 -0.30 -28.14
C TYR A 91 18.15 0.60 -28.54
N LEU A 92 18.13 1.87 -28.09
CA LEU A 92 17.13 2.86 -28.50
C LEU A 92 17.08 3.04 -30.04
N LYS A 93 18.23 2.95 -30.69
CA LYS A 93 18.36 3.11 -32.15
C LYS A 93 18.09 1.83 -32.92
N SER A 94 17.90 0.71 -32.26
CA SER A 94 17.60 -0.58 -32.87
C SER A 94 16.09 -0.77 -33.11
N SER A 95 15.76 -1.82 -33.88
CA SER A 95 14.36 -2.24 -34.03
C SER A 95 13.91 -2.96 -32.75
N LEU A 96 13.00 -2.36 -31.99
CA LEU A 96 12.48 -2.96 -30.78
C LEU A 96 11.58 -4.15 -31.10
N SER A 97 11.92 -5.32 -30.57
CA SER A 97 11.12 -6.53 -30.72
C SER A 97 10.02 -6.60 -29.70
N TYR A 98 8.91 -7.23 -30.06
CA TYR A 98 7.86 -7.59 -29.11
C TYR A 98 7.47 -9.05 -29.28
N ARG A 99 7.06 -9.69 -28.19
CA ARG A 99 6.53 -11.06 -28.25
C ARG A 99 5.00 -10.99 -28.27
N LYS A 100 4.41 -11.60 -29.29
CA LYS A 100 2.97 -11.80 -29.31
C LYS A 100 2.68 -13.18 -28.74
N GLY A 101 1.87 -13.25 -27.69
CA GLY A 101 1.41 -14.53 -27.15
C GLY A 101 0.67 -15.32 -28.24
N SER A 102 1.08 -16.55 -28.46
CA SER A 102 0.42 -17.47 -29.41
C SER A 102 -0.73 -18.24 -28.75
N THR A 103 -0.72 -18.35 -27.42
CA THR A 103 -1.78 -19.01 -26.67
C THR A 103 -2.92 -18.02 -26.42
N PRO A 104 -4.15 -18.31 -26.90
CA PRO A 104 -5.30 -17.49 -26.55
C PRO A 104 -5.45 -17.41 -25.03
N LEU A 105 -5.67 -16.22 -24.51
CA LEU A 105 -6.07 -16.08 -23.10
C LEU A 105 -7.41 -16.77 -22.92
N VAL A 106 -7.43 -17.80 -22.10
CA VAL A 106 -8.70 -18.43 -21.68
C VAL A 106 -9.33 -17.46 -20.68
N TYR A 107 -10.39 -16.79 -21.08
CA TYR A 107 -11.19 -15.95 -20.23
C TYR A 107 -12.60 -16.54 -20.09
N ARG A 108 -13.24 -16.24 -18.99
CA ARG A 108 -14.64 -16.62 -18.80
C ARG A 108 -15.49 -15.83 -19.80
N SER A 109 -16.28 -16.57 -20.58
CA SER A 109 -17.21 -15.97 -21.54
C SER A 109 -18.59 -15.62 -20.94
N ASP A 110 -18.82 -16.01 -19.69
CA ASP A 110 -20.05 -15.87 -18.93
C ASP A 110 -20.06 -14.60 -18.05
N ILE A 111 -19.38 -13.54 -18.50
CA ILE A 111 -19.40 -12.25 -17.80
C ILE A 111 -20.78 -11.62 -17.97
N ALA A 112 -21.53 -11.57 -16.87
CA ALA A 112 -22.77 -10.81 -16.82
C ALA A 112 -22.46 -9.32 -16.63
N ILE A 113 -23.02 -8.49 -17.51
CA ILE A 113 -22.94 -7.03 -17.38
C ILE A 113 -24.33 -6.56 -16.95
N THR A 114 -24.44 -6.00 -15.75
CA THR A 114 -25.68 -5.44 -15.22
C THR A 114 -25.56 -3.93 -15.15
N ALA A 115 -26.57 -3.22 -15.67
CA ALA A 115 -26.62 -1.78 -15.53
C ALA A 115 -26.88 -1.40 -14.07
N LEU A 116 -26.14 -0.42 -13.57
CA LEU A 116 -26.39 0.15 -12.26
C LEU A 116 -27.62 1.05 -12.33
N ASP A 117 -28.37 1.13 -11.24
CA ASP A 117 -29.38 2.15 -11.06
C ASP A 117 -28.73 3.55 -10.81
N GLU A 118 -29.55 4.58 -10.66
CA GLU A 118 -29.07 5.95 -10.45
C GLU A 118 -28.23 6.06 -9.16
N VAL A 119 -28.63 5.39 -8.08
CA VAL A 119 -27.91 5.40 -6.79
C VAL A 119 -26.58 4.69 -6.93
N GLY A 120 -26.56 3.49 -7.52
CA GLY A 120 -25.35 2.71 -7.74
C GLY A 120 -24.36 3.42 -8.67
N SER A 121 -24.83 4.05 -9.75
CA SER A 121 -23.98 4.83 -10.66
C SER A 121 -23.32 6.01 -9.94
N ARG A 122 -24.12 6.75 -9.16
CA ARG A 122 -23.62 7.90 -8.40
C ARG A 122 -22.66 7.48 -7.28
N LEU A 123 -22.93 6.35 -6.63
CA LEU A 123 -22.05 5.77 -5.61
C LEU A 123 -20.66 5.47 -6.18
N VAL A 124 -20.59 4.81 -7.35
CA VAL A 124 -19.28 4.48 -7.99
C VAL A 124 -18.50 5.75 -8.32
N GLU A 125 -19.14 6.79 -8.85
CA GLU A 125 -18.48 8.08 -9.15
C GLU A 125 -17.88 8.71 -7.87
N LEU A 126 -18.66 8.74 -6.77
CA LEU A 126 -18.22 9.33 -5.50
C LEU A 126 -17.14 8.50 -4.80
N SER A 127 -17.23 7.16 -4.88
CA SER A 127 -16.19 6.28 -4.38
C SER A 127 -14.87 6.49 -5.11
N LEU A 128 -14.90 6.64 -6.43
CA LEU A 128 -13.70 6.96 -7.21
C LEU A 128 -13.15 8.34 -6.86
N ALA A 129 -14.00 9.35 -6.70
CA ALA A 129 -13.57 10.69 -6.31
C ALA A 129 -12.87 10.69 -4.94
N ARG A 130 -13.42 9.95 -3.95
CA ARG A 130 -12.81 9.76 -2.63
C ARG A 130 -11.44 9.07 -2.73
N LEU A 131 -11.36 7.94 -3.46
CA LEU A 131 -10.13 7.18 -3.63
C LEU A 131 -9.03 7.95 -4.37
N MET A 132 -9.39 8.91 -5.20
CA MET A 132 -8.46 9.80 -5.91
C MET A 132 -8.09 11.05 -5.13
N GLY A 133 -8.61 11.23 -3.91
CA GLY A 133 -8.37 12.42 -3.11
C GLY A 133 -8.99 13.71 -3.66
N ASN A 134 -9.95 13.61 -4.59
CA ASN A 134 -10.56 14.78 -5.23
C ASN A 134 -11.55 15.45 -4.26
N ASP A 135 -11.25 16.66 -3.82
CA ASP A 135 -12.11 17.51 -2.97
C ASP A 135 -12.92 16.69 -1.95
N LEU A 136 -12.20 16.12 -0.98
CA LEU A 136 -12.79 15.20 -0.03
C LEU A 136 -13.99 15.77 0.75
N PRO A 137 -13.98 17.06 1.19
CA PRO A 137 -15.16 17.67 1.81
C PRO A 137 -16.38 17.70 0.89
N ALA A 138 -16.24 18.12 -0.37
CA ALA A 138 -17.35 18.14 -1.32
C ALA A 138 -17.82 16.73 -1.67
N THR A 139 -16.91 15.77 -1.77
CA THR A 139 -17.24 14.36 -1.99
C THR A 139 -18.04 13.77 -0.82
N ARG A 140 -17.63 14.06 0.43
CA ARG A 140 -18.37 13.68 1.64
C ARG A 140 -19.77 14.29 1.65
N ASP A 141 -19.92 15.57 1.34
CA ASP A 141 -21.22 16.24 1.31
C ASP A 141 -22.15 15.62 0.24
N ALA A 142 -21.60 15.28 -0.92
CA ALA A 142 -22.35 14.58 -1.97
C ALA A 142 -22.77 13.16 -1.54
N LEU A 143 -21.89 12.41 -0.81
CA LEU A 143 -22.22 11.11 -0.21
C LEU A 143 -23.29 11.23 0.87
N ALA A 144 -23.23 12.27 1.72
CA ALA A 144 -24.28 12.54 2.70
C ALA A 144 -25.64 12.82 2.03
N GLY A 145 -25.64 13.60 0.94
CA GLY A 145 -26.84 13.82 0.12
C GLY A 145 -27.38 12.54 -0.52
N LEU A 146 -26.51 11.65 -0.98
CA LEU A 146 -26.91 10.34 -1.52
C LEU A 146 -27.45 9.42 -0.43
N ALA A 147 -26.83 9.41 0.76
CA ALA A 147 -27.25 8.64 1.92
C ALA A 147 -28.64 9.09 2.43
N ALA A 148 -28.94 10.39 2.36
CA ALA A 148 -30.27 10.93 2.70
C ALA A 148 -31.35 10.47 1.71
N LYS A 149 -31.01 10.29 0.42
CA LYS A 149 -31.93 9.78 -0.62
C LYS A 149 -32.11 8.27 -0.54
N ALA A 150 -31.10 7.53 -0.07
CA ALA A 150 -31.10 6.07 0.01
C ALA A 150 -30.66 5.58 1.42
N PRO A 151 -31.42 5.92 2.48
CA PRO A 151 -30.99 5.67 3.87
C PRO A 151 -30.80 4.19 4.19
N GLY A 152 -31.55 3.29 3.53
CA GLY A 152 -31.44 1.83 3.66
C GLY A 152 -30.37 1.19 2.76
N ASN A 153 -29.56 1.95 2.03
CA ASN A 153 -28.50 1.39 1.19
C ASN A 153 -27.19 1.29 2.00
N ALA A 154 -26.87 0.08 2.44
CA ALA A 154 -25.70 -0.18 3.27
C ALA A 154 -24.37 0.25 2.61
N ALA A 155 -24.23 0.08 1.29
CA ALA A 155 -23.03 0.47 0.57
C ALA A 155 -22.84 2.00 0.53
N VAL A 156 -23.92 2.76 0.40
CA VAL A 156 -23.87 4.23 0.45
C VAL A 156 -23.49 4.71 1.86
N GLN A 157 -24.07 4.11 2.91
CA GLN A 157 -23.72 4.45 4.29
C GLN A 157 -22.26 4.10 4.61
N LEU A 158 -21.76 2.95 4.12
CA LEU A 158 -20.35 2.56 4.27
C LEU A 158 -19.42 3.57 3.58
N GLU A 159 -19.73 3.97 2.34
CA GLU A 159 -18.87 4.90 1.61
C GLU A 159 -18.85 6.30 2.26
N LEU A 160 -20.01 6.75 2.79
CA LEU A 160 -20.06 7.96 3.61
C LEU A 160 -19.18 7.82 4.85
N ALA A 161 -19.23 6.68 5.55
CA ALA A 161 -18.39 6.44 6.72
C ALA A 161 -16.90 6.50 6.38
N LEU A 162 -16.49 5.96 5.22
CA LEU A 162 -15.10 6.02 4.77
C LEU A 162 -14.67 7.46 4.45
N ALA A 163 -15.55 8.28 3.88
CA ALA A 163 -15.25 9.69 3.64
C ALA A 163 -15.14 10.49 4.95
N GLU A 164 -16.01 10.23 5.92
CA GLU A 164 -15.93 10.84 7.26
C GLU A 164 -14.65 10.42 8.00
N ARG A 165 -14.23 9.15 7.89
CA ARG A 165 -12.98 8.65 8.43
C ARG A 165 -11.78 9.36 7.80
N ASP A 166 -11.75 9.49 6.48
CA ASP A 166 -10.65 10.11 5.76
C ASP A 166 -10.49 11.59 6.19
N ILE A 167 -11.60 12.33 6.34
CA ILE A 167 -11.60 13.70 6.89
C ILE A 167 -11.12 13.73 8.34
N ALA A 168 -11.57 12.78 9.19
CA ALA A 168 -11.17 12.73 10.57
C ALA A 168 -9.68 12.44 10.74
N ALA A 169 -9.11 11.58 9.88
CA ALA A 169 -7.69 11.25 9.89
C ALA A 169 -6.79 12.46 9.62
N ASP A 170 -7.25 13.39 8.77
CA ASP A 170 -6.53 14.65 8.45
C ASP A 170 -6.78 15.76 9.49
N SER A 171 -7.60 15.49 10.51
CA SER A 171 -8.00 16.49 11.51
C SER A 171 -7.19 16.34 12.80
N ASN A 172 -6.96 17.45 13.51
CA ASN A 172 -6.31 17.43 14.82
C ASN A 172 -7.08 18.32 15.82
N PRO A 173 -7.73 17.74 16.86
CA PRO A 173 -7.84 16.29 17.14
C PRO A 173 -8.76 15.56 16.16
N SER A 174 -8.53 14.26 15.96
CA SER A 174 -9.36 13.41 15.11
C SER A 174 -10.72 13.14 15.79
N ASP A 175 -11.82 13.32 15.04
CA ASP A 175 -13.18 12.97 15.50
C ASP A 175 -13.79 11.90 14.56
N PHE A 176 -13.71 10.65 14.96
CA PHE A 176 -14.30 9.53 14.23
C PHE A 176 -15.79 9.30 14.50
N GLY A 177 -16.44 10.13 15.34
CA GLY A 177 -17.86 10.00 15.69
C GLY A 177 -18.81 9.98 14.48
N PRO A 178 -18.67 10.89 13.48
CA PRO A 178 -19.49 10.87 12.27
C PRO A 178 -19.31 9.58 11.46
N ALA A 179 -18.07 9.06 11.35
CA ALA A 179 -17.78 7.80 10.66
C ALA A 179 -18.45 6.62 11.41
N GLU A 180 -18.31 6.54 12.72
CA GLU A 180 -18.97 5.49 13.53
C GLU A 180 -20.49 5.50 13.34
N GLN A 181 -21.15 6.66 13.35
CA GLN A 181 -22.59 6.79 13.13
C GLN A 181 -23.02 6.31 11.74
N ALA A 182 -22.22 6.60 10.71
CA ALA A 182 -22.50 6.12 9.36
C ALA A 182 -22.32 4.60 9.25
N LEU A 183 -21.30 4.03 9.92
CA LEU A 183 -21.10 2.58 10.03
C LEU A 183 -22.26 1.89 10.76
N ASP A 184 -22.80 2.50 11.83
CA ASP A 184 -23.98 1.96 12.52
C ASP A 184 -25.19 1.90 11.60
N ARG A 185 -25.39 2.92 10.74
CA ARG A 185 -26.46 2.90 9.74
C ARG A 185 -26.21 1.85 8.65
N ALA A 186 -24.95 1.67 8.22
CA ALA A 186 -24.58 0.63 7.26
C ALA A 186 -24.88 -0.77 7.81
N ILE A 187 -24.49 -1.04 9.04
CA ILE A 187 -24.73 -2.32 9.74
C ILE A 187 -26.23 -2.54 9.99
N ALA A 188 -26.98 -1.48 10.34
CA ALA A 188 -28.43 -1.57 10.51
C ALA A 188 -29.16 -1.90 9.18
N ALA A 189 -28.62 -1.42 8.06
CA ALA A 189 -29.15 -1.70 6.72
C ALA A 189 -28.78 -3.11 6.22
N ASP A 190 -27.55 -3.57 6.53
CA ASP A 190 -27.08 -4.92 6.24
C ASP A 190 -26.13 -5.40 7.35
N GLY A 191 -26.65 -6.20 8.25
CA GLY A 191 -25.91 -6.79 9.37
C GLY A 191 -24.84 -7.81 8.97
N ASN A 192 -24.76 -8.19 7.69
CA ASN A 192 -23.73 -9.07 7.14
C ASN A 192 -22.68 -8.32 6.30
N LEU A 193 -22.72 -7.00 6.24
CA LEU A 193 -21.72 -6.22 5.52
C LEU A 193 -20.37 -6.24 6.25
N GLY A 194 -19.53 -7.25 5.97
CA GLY A 194 -18.26 -7.50 6.67
C GLY A 194 -17.35 -6.27 6.73
N ARG A 195 -17.22 -5.51 5.62
CA ARG A 195 -16.42 -4.28 5.62
C ARG A 195 -16.92 -3.21 6.58
N ALA A 196 -18.24 -3.06 6.75
CA ALA A 196 -18.78 -2.11 7.72
C ALA A 196 -18.39 -2.51 9.16
N HIS A 197 -18.44 -3.81 9.47
CA HIS A 197 -17.99 -4.32 10.77
C HIS A 197 -16.48 -4.14 10.97
N ALA A 198 -15.63 -4.40 9.94
CA ALA A 198 -14.19 -4.20 10.04
C ALA A 198 -13.85 -2.72 10.33
N PHE A 199 -14.43 -1.78 9.59
CA PHE A 199 -14.20 -0.36 9.83
C PHE A 199 -14.82 0.13 11.15
N LYS A 200 -15.95 -0.43 11.59
CA LYS A 200 -16.52 -0.11 12.91
C LYS A 200 -15.53 -0.50 14.02
N ALA A 201 -14.95 -1.70 13.93
CA ALA A 201 -13.94 -2.13 14.89
C ALA A 201 -12.74 -1.18 14.93
N LEU A 202 -12.22 -0.75 13.76
CA LEU A 202 -11.11 0.22 13.70
C LEU A 202 -11.46 1.56 14.35
N MET A 203 -12.62 2.13 14.02
CA MET A 203 -13.04 3.40 14.64
C MET A 203 -13.21 3.28 16.15
N MET A 204 -13.79 2.19 16.63
CA MET A 204 -13.88 1.91 18.06
C MET A 204 -12.50 1.78 18.70
N MET A 205 -11.55 1.05 18.07
CA MET A 205 -10.19 0.91 18.60
C MET A 205 -9.51 2.28 18.73
N TYR A 206 -9.58 3.13 17.74
CA TYR A 206 -8.97 4.47 17.79
C TYR A 206 -9.60 5.31 18.88
N ARG A 207 -10.92 5.33 19.01
CA ARG A 207 -11.64 6.06 20.07
C ARG A 207 -11.27 5.54 21.47
N LEU A 208 -11.27 4.22 21.68
CA LEU A 208 -10.95 3.63 22.98
C LEU A 208 -9.50 3.93 23.40
N ASN A 209 -8.57 3.84 22.43
CA ASN A 209 -7.17 4.16 22.67
C ASN A 209 -6.99 5.66 22.99
N ASP A 210 -7.60 6.57 22.23
CA ASP A 210 -7.51 8.01 22.45
C ASP A 210 -8.09 8.42 23.83
N GLN A 211 -9.15 7.76 24.25
CA GLN A 211 -9.80 7.98 25.54
C GLN A 211 -9.12 7.24 26.71
N GLY A 212 -8.11 6.41 26.43
CA GLY A 212 -7.44 5.59 27.44
C GLY A 212 -8.38 4.58 28.12
N VAL A 213 -9.37 4.06 27.40
CA VAL A 213 -10.34 3.10 27.94
C VAL A 213 -9.73 1.70 27.93
N ASP A 214 -9.66 1.09 29.11
CA ASP A 214 -9.14 -0.27 29.34
C ASP A 214 -10.24 -1.30 29.74
N ASP A 215 -11.54 -0.92 29.59
CA ASP A 215 -12.67 -1.81 29.90
C ASP A 215 -12.68 -3.02 28.95
N PRO A 216 -12.48 -4.26 29.46
CA PRO A 216 -12.48 -5.47 28.64
C PRO A 216 -13.80 -5.71 27.89
N ALA A 217 -14.93 -5.16 28.36
CA ALA A 217 -16.21 -5.32 27.70
C ALA A 217 -16.28 -4.50 26.41
N GLU A 218 -15.72 -3.29 26.40
CA GLU A 218 -15.62 -2.45 25.20
C GLU A 218 -14.68 -3.08 24.16
N TRP A 219 -13.50 -3.54 24.58
CA TRP A 219 -12.55 -4.25 23.73
C TRP A 219 -13.11 -5.58 23.20
N LYS A 220 -13.96 -6.25 23.97
CA LYS A 220 -14.69 -7.42 23.47
C LYS A 220 -15.62 -7.06 22.33
N GLN A 221 -16.35 -5.93 22.40
CA GLN A 221 -17.22 -5.49 21.32
C GLN A 221 -16.43 -5.22 20.02
N VAL A 222 -15.25 -4.59 20.13
CA VAL A 222 -14.32 -4.45 18.99
C VAL A 222 -14.06 -5.80 18.34
N ARG A 223 -13.65 -6.79 19.12
CA ARG A 223 -13.34 -8.15 18.63
C ARG A 223 -14.57 -8.90 18.12
N ASP A 224 -15.76 -8.64 18.64
CA ASP A 224 -17.01 -9.19 18.13
C ASP A 224 -17.28 -8.68 16.68
N HIS A 225 -17.08 -7.40 16.41
CA HIS A 225 -17.16 -6.83 15.07
C HIS A 225 -16.11 -7.43 14.12
N ILE A 226 -14.87 -7.55 14.58
CA ILE A 226 -13.78 -8.20 13.79
C ILE A 226 -14.16 -9.64 13.44
N ALA A 227 -14.71 -10.40 14.38
CA ALA A 227 -15.12 -11.78 14.16
C ALA A 227 -16.28 -11.89 13.15
N ILE A 228 -17.20 -10.93 13.11
CA ILE A 228 -18.26 -10.88 12.09
C ILE A 228 -17.63 -10.62 10.72
N ALA A 229 -16.75 -9.62 10.61
CA ALA A 229 -16.07 -9.29 9.36
C ALA A 229 -15.29 -10.49 8.79
N ASN A 230 -14.46 -11.13 9.61
CA ASN A 230 -13.66 -12.29 9.19
C ASN A 230 -14.51 -13.50 8.78
N ARG A 231 -15.70 -13.70 9.37
CA ARG A 231 -16.60 -14.76 8.93
C ARG A 231 -17.23 -14.50 7.56
N GLN A 232 -17.40 -13.26 7.17
CA GLN A 232 -17.93 -12.89 5.85
C GLN A 232 -16.89 -13.08 4.75
N ASP A 233 -15.63 -12.76 5.03
CA ASP A 233 -14.51 -12.99 4.11
C ASP A 233 -13.24 -13.33 4.90
N THR A 234 -12.82 -14.58 4.82
CA THR A 234 -11.60 -15.09 5.49
C THR A 234 -10.31 -14.75 4.73
N GLU A 235 -10.43 -14.22 3.52
CA GLU A 235 -9.30 -13.79 2.70
C GLU A 235 -9.16 -12.25 2.69
N ASP A 236 -10.01 -11.52 3.42
CA ASP A 236 -9.79 -10.09 3.70
C ASP A 236 -8.71 -9.94 4.79
N PRO A 237 -7.55 -9.28 4.50
CA PRO A 237 -6.50 -9.07 5.49
C PRO A 237 -6.89 -8.11 6.61
N LEU A 238 -7.84 -7.19 6.36
CA LEU A 238 -8.19 -6.12 7.31
C LEU A 238 -8.71 -6.63 8.66
N PRO A 239 -9.68 -7.57 8.75
CA PRO A 239 -10.10 -8.12 10.03
C PRO A 239 -8.98 -8.86 10.79
N LEU A 240 -8.09 -9.54 10.05
CA LEU A 240 -6.98 -10.28 10.64
C LEU A 240 -5.96 -9.33 11.27
N LEU A 241 -5.62 -8.24 10.58
CA LEU A 241 -4.75 -7.18 11.07
C LEU A 241 -5.38 -6.48 12.29
N ALA A 242 -6.65 -6.07 12.18
CA ALA A 242 -7.39 -5.43 13.25
C ALA A 242 -7.47 -6.33 14.51
N TYR A 243 -7.54 -7.65 14.34
CA TYR A 243 -7.55 -8.57 15.47
C TYR A 243 -6.23 -8.52 16.25
N TYR A 244 -5.10 -8.55 15.57
CA TYR A 244 -3.78 -8.40 16.19
C TYR A 244 -3.65 -7.03 16.87
N GLU A 245 -3.99 -5.95 16.18
CA GLU A 245 -3.90 -4.58 16.68
C GLU A 245 -4.78 -4.34 17.91
N SER A 246 -5.95 -5.01 18.01
CA SER A 246 -6.86 -4.84 19.14
C SER A 246 -6.22 -5.18 20.48
N PHE A 247 -5.25 -6.10 20.53
CA PHE A 247 -4.51 -6.43 21.74
C PHE A 247 -3.40 -5.40 22.04
N LEU A 248 -2.77 -4.86 21.00
CA LEU A 248 -1.77 -3.81 21.16
C LEU A 248 -2.38 -2.53 21.71
N TYR A 249 -3.51 -2.09 21.14
CA TYR A 249 -4.21 -0.89 21.57
C TYR A 249 -4.84 -1.04 22.97
N GLU A 250 -5.30 -2.24 23.32
CA GLU A 250 -5.78 -2.55 24.70
C GLU A 250 -4.62 -2.61 25.71
N GLY A 251 -3.35 -2.58 25.26
CA GLY A 251 -2.17 -2.72 26.12
C GLY A 251 -2.00 -4.12 26.71
N ARG A 252 -2.55 -5.15 26.09
CA ARG A 252 -2.49 -6.55 26.56
C ARG A 252 -1.47 -7.36 25.80
N ALA A 253 -1.03 -8.46 26.42
CA ALA A 253 -0.23 -9.47 25.74
C ALA A 253 -1.01 -10.04 24.53
N VAL A 254 -0.35 -10.05 23.38
CA VAL A 254 -0.91 -10.61 22.15
C VAL A 254 -0.96 -12.14 22.27
N PRO A 255 -2.11 -12.79 22.08
CA PRO A 255 -2.20 -14.26 22.14
C PRO A 255 -1.71 -14.89 20.83
N ASP A 256 -1.29 -16.17 20.87
CA ASP A 256 -0.74 -16.90 19.73
C ASP A 256 -1.64 -16.81 18.48
N ILE A 257 -2.94 -16.94 18.65
CA ILE A 257 -3.90 -16.84 17.54
C ILE A 257 -3.90 -15.46 16.86
N ALA A 258 -3.54 -14.39 17.57
CA ALA A 258 -3.44 -13.06 16.98
C ALA A 258 -2.11 -12.89 16.22
N HIS A 259 -1.02 -13.51 16.67
CA HIS A 259 0.23 -13.62 15.91
C HIS A 259 0.01 -14.39 14.59
N GLU A 260 -0.75 -15.49 14.65
CA GLU A 260 -1.14 -16.26 13.44
C GLU A 260 -2.01 -15.43 12.49
N ALA A 261 -2.94 -14.62 13.02
CA ALA A 261 -3.78 -13.74 12.22
C ALA A 261 -2.94 -12.69 11.48
N LEU A 262 -1.95 -12.05 12.14
CA LEU A 262 -1.04 -11.11 11.49
C LEU A 262 -0.19 -11.81 10.40
N ALA A 263 0.33 -13.00 10.67
CA ALA A 263 1.08 -13.78 9.68
C ALA A 263 0.21 -14.12 8.45
N LYS A 264 -1.06 -14.48 8.66
CA LYS A 264 -2.03 -14.72 7.57
C LYS A 264 -2.33 -13.43 6.82
N ALA A 265 -2.58 -12.31 7.51
CA ALA A 265 -2.78 -11.00 6.88
C ALA A 265 -1.62 -10.65 5.95
N PHE A 266 -0.38 -10.75 6.44
CA PHE A 266 0.81 -10.55 5.61
C PHE A 266 0.87 -11.51 4.41
N SER A 267 0.49 -12.77 4.56
CA SER A 267 0.48 -13.73 3.45
C SER A 267 -0.53 -13.39 2.35
N LEU A 268 -1.59 -12.66 2.68
CA LEU A 268 -2.63 -12.21 1.74
C LEU A 268 -2.22 -10.92 1.00
N VAL A 269 -1.46 -10.06 1.64
CA VAL A 269 -1.02 -8.77 1.07
C VAL A 269 0.49 -8.55 1.30
N PRO A 270 1.35 -9.41 0.74
CA PRO A 270 2.79 -9.35 1.00
C PRO A 270 3.46 -8.08 0.43
N GLU A 271 2.78 -7.36 -0.46
CA GLU A 271 3.25 -6.09 -1.02
C GLU A 271 2.94 -4.89 -0.13
N ASP A 272 2.00 -5.02 0.82
CA ASP A 272 1.67 -3.94 1.76
C ASP A 272 2.80 -3.73 2.76
N LYS A 273 3.41 -2.54 2.69
CA LYS A 273 4.57 -2.20 3.52
C LYS A 273 4.21 -2.15 5.01
N THR A 274 3.03 -1.63 5.34
CA THR A 274 2.59 -1.46 6.72
C THR A 274 2.43 -2.81 7.41
N THR A 275 1.66 -3.71 6.81
CA THR A 275 1.46 -5.08 7.31
C THR A 275 2.78 -5.84 7.41
N ARG A 276 3.67 -5.67 6.43
CA ARG A 276 4.99 -6.30 6.43
C ARG A 276 5.86 -5.82 7.59
N VAL A 277 5.91 -4.51 7.82
CA VAL A 277 6.69 -3.92 8.92
C VAL A 277 6.12 -4.37 10.27
N GLN A 278 4.80 -4.33 10.44
CA GLN A 278 4.15 -4.83 11.65
C GLN A 278 4.50 -6.30 11.91
N TYR A 279 4.44 -7.16 10.88
CA TYR A 279 4.79 -8.56 11.03
C TYR A 279 6.29 -8.76 11.34
N ALA A 280 7.18 -7.94 10.76
CA ALA A 280 8.60 -7.99 11.10
C ALA A 280 8.84 -7.63 12.58
N PHE A 281 8.23 -6.57 13.09
CA PHE A 281 8.35 -6.20 14.50
C PHE A 281 7.70 -7.22 15.44
N ASP A 282 6.63 -7.86 15.03
CA ASP A 282 6.03 -8.96 15.77
C ASP A 282 6.97 -10.17 15.88
N LEU A 283 7.62 -10.55 14.78
CA LEU A 283 8.67 -11.58 14.78
C LEU A 283 9.84 -11.20 15.70
N ALA A 284 10.25 -9.93 15.72
CA ALA A 284 11.31 -9.46 16.59
C ALA A 284 10.93 -9.54 18.08
N LYS A 285 9.69 -9.18 18.43
CA LYS A 285 9.15 -9.37 19.80
C LYS A 285 9.16 -10.85 20.22
N GLN A 286 9.00 -11.76 19.25
CA GLN A 286 9.14 -13.21 19.46
C GLN A 286 10.60 -13.70 19.36
N GLN A 287 11.58 -12.80 19.38
CA GLN A 287 13.03 -13.09 19.29
C GLN A 287 13.47 -13.74 17.95
N GLN A 288 12.67 -13.65 16.90
CA GLN A 288 12.95 -14.16 15.56
C GLN A 288 13.64 -13.08 14.69
N TYR A 289 14.67 -12.42 15.23
CA TYR A 289 15.30 -11.22 14.64
C TYR A 289 15.80 -11.40 13.21
N ASP A 290 16.46 -12.51 12.90
CA ASP A 290 16.97 -12.75 11.55
C ASP A 290 15.86 -12.85 10.50
N LYS A 291 14.71 -13.39 10.88
CA LYS A 291 13.54 -13.42 9.99
C LYS A 291 12.94 -12.04 9.83
N ALA A 292 12.82 -11.29 10.92
CA ALA A 292 12.30 -9.94 10.93
C ALA A 292 13.13 -9.02 10.01
N ILE A 293 14.44 -9.03 10.15
CA ILE A 293 15.38 -8.23 9.34
C ILE A 293 15.25 -8.61 7.86
N ARG A 294 15.33 -9.90 7.51
CA ARG A 294 15.18 -10.36 6.12
C ARG A 294 13.86 -9.96 5.49
N LEU A 295 12.81 -9.79 6.29
CA LEU A 295 11.49 -9.43 5.79
C LEU A 295 11.43 -7.99 5.29
N ILE A 296 12.22 -7.08 5.87
CA ILE A 296 12.17 -5.64 5.57
C ILE A 296 13.49 -5.04 5.05
N GLU A 297 14.59 -5.81 4.98
CA GLU A 297 15.89 -5.29 4.56
C GLU A 297 15.88 -4.63 3.17
N PHE A 298 14.99 -5.08 2.26
CA PHE A 298 14.84 -4.46 0.94
C PHE A 298 14.29 -3.03 1.01
N LEU A 299 13.59 -2.64 2.08
CA LEU A 299 13.09 -1.28 2.28
C LEU A 299 14.23 -0.26 2.40
N ALA A 300 15.43 -0.71 2.82
CA ALA A 300 16.62 0.14 2.83
C ALA A 300 17.05 0.59 1.42
N ASN A 301 16.51 -0.05 0.38
CA ASN A 301 16.72 0.28 -1.03
C ASN A 301 15.45 0.82 -1.70
N ASP A 302 14.42 1.22 -0.94
CA ASP A 302 13.20 1.81 -1.49
C ASP A 302 13.54 3.14 -2.19
N PRO A 303 13.22 3.30 -3.49
CA PRO A 303 13.57 4.52 -4.23
C PRO A 303 12.85 5.77 -3.73
N HIS A 304 11.77 5.60 -2.95
CA HIS A 304 10.98 6.72 -2.42
C HIS A 304 11.33 7.04 -0.97
N ASP A 305 11.68 6.02 -0.15
CA ASP A 305 11.93 6.21 1.29
C ASP A 305 12.99 5.27 1.86
N ALA A 306 14.17 5.22 1.23
CA ALA A 306 15.29 4.39 1.69
C ALA A 306 15.73 4.72 3.13
N GLU A 307 15.64 5.97 3.55
CA GLU A 307 16.08 6.40 4.88
C GLU A 307 15.18 5.85 5.99
N GLN A 308 13.87 5.78 5.76
CA GLN A 308 12.96 5.10 6.69
C GLN A 308 13.26 3.60 6.74
N GLY A 309 13.45 2.96 5.59
CA GLY A 309 13.82 1.55 5.52
C GLY A 309 15.09 1.23 6.29
N LYS A 310 16.15 2.04 6.13
CA LYS A 310 17.42 1.89 6.90
C LYS A 310 17.20 2.03 8.40
N ARG A 311 16.39 3.01 8.83
CA ARG A 311 16.04 3.19 10.25
C ARG A 311 15.34 1.99 10.84
N LEU A 312 14.35 1.43 10.12
CA LEU A 312 13.62 0.23 10.57
C LEU A 312 14.53 -0.99 10.69
N VAL A 313 15.42 -1.21 9.73
CA VAL A 313 16.40 -2.30 9.78
C VAL A 313 17.34 -2.12 10.97
N ALA A 314 17.92 -0.91 11.15
CA ALA A 314 18.80 -0.61 12.26
C ALA A 314 18.12 -0.80 13.62
N GLN A 315 16.84 -0.51 13.73
CA GLN A 315 16.05 -0.73 14.94
C GLN A 315 15.91 -2.23 15.26
N LEU A 316 15.62 -3.07 14.25
CA LEU A 316 15.55 -4.53 14.44
C LEU A 316 16.92 -5.12 14.83
N GLU A 317 18.00 -4.61 14.24
CA GLU A 317 19.37 -5.00 14.60
C GLU A 317 19.70 -4.61 16.05
N ALA A 318 19.33 -3.40 16.46
CA ALA A 318 19.50 -2.95 17.84
C ALA A 318 18.72 -3.82 18.83
N MET A 319 17.48 -4.20 18.50
CA MET A 319 16.69 -5.14 19.31
C MET A 319 17.37 -6.51 19.42
N ARG A 320 17.93 -7.02 18.33
CA ARG A 320 18.72 -8.27 18.33
C ARG A 320 19.92 -8.18 19.27
N ASP A 321 20.58 -7.03 19.30
CA ASP A 321 21.77 -6.76 20.11
C ASP A 321 21.42 -6.37 21.56
N GLY A 322 20.14 -6.51 21.96
CA GLY A 322 19.66 -6.32 23.33
C GLY A 322 19.30 -4.88 23.71
N VAL A 323 19.22 -3.96 22.75
CA VAL A 323 18.69 -2.62 22.99
C VAL A 323 17.15 -2.72 23.05
N PRO A 324 16.52 -2.29 24.15
CA PRO A 324 15.05 -2.36 24.25
C PRO A 324 14.39 -1.59 23.12
N TYR A 325 13.32 -2.18 22.58
CA TYR A 325 12.40 -1.44 21.71
C TYR A 325 11.80 -0.28 22.52
N LEU A 326 12.16 0.93 22.16
CA LEU A 326 11.46 2.10 22.64
C LEU A 326 10.15 2.12 21.87
N ASP A 327 9.01 1.94 22.55
CA ASP A 327 7.69 2.06 21.95
C ASP A 327 7.63 3.37 21.17
N THR A 328 7.93 3.30 19.89
CA THR A 328 7.61 4.38 18.97
C THR A 328 6.11 4.21 18.74
N PRO A 329 5.29 5.25 18.92
CA PRO A 329 3.87 5.15 18.63
C PRO A 329 3.69 4.60 17.20
N ALA A 330 2.59 3.89 16.99
CA ALA A 330 2.20 3.31 15.71
C ALA A 330 2.67 4.20 14.56
N LEU A 331 3.33 3.58 13.57
CA LEU A 331 3.86 4.29 12.40
C LEU A 331 2.87 5.38 11.99
N PRO A 332 3.29 6.65 11.88
CA PRO A 332 2.40 7.67 11.39
C PRO A 332 1.83 7.16 10.08
N VAL A 333 0.51 7.14 9.95
CA VAL A 333 -0.15 7.05 8.67
C VAL A 333 0.42 8.23 7.90
N GLU A 334 1.29 7.96 6.91
CA GLU A 334 1.82 9.00 6.06
C GLU A 334 0.61 9.67 5.41
N SER A 335 0.27 10.87 5.89
CA SER A 335 -0.44 11.82 5.08
C SER A 335 0.46 12.03 3.86
N GLU A 336 -0.02 11.71 2.68
CA GLU A 336 0.55 12.19 1.42
C GLU A 336 0.43 13.72 1.42
N GLU A 337 1.27 14.38 2.23
CA GLU A 337 1.39 15.82 2.23
C GLU A 337 2.23 16.27 1.04
N GLU A 338 1.60 17.13 0.27
CA GLU A 338 2.17 18.12 -0.65
C GLU A 338 2.58 17.67 -2.06
N GLU A 339 1.59 17.57 -2.95
CA GLU A 339 1.81 18.08 -4.31
C GLU A 339 0.56 18.78 -4.90
N SER A 340 -0.02 19.71 -4.15
CA SER A 340 -1.04 20.64 -4.69
C SER A 340 -0.71 22.09 -4.34
N ALA A 341 0.47 22.58 -4.77
CA ALA A 341 0.70 24.03 -4.83
C ALA A 341 1.88 24.35 -5.75
N ALA A 342 1.62 24.47 -7.03
CA ALA A 342 2.31 25.46 -7.87
C ALA A 342 1.46 25.77 -9.11
N PRO A 343 1.37 27.06 -9.51
CA PRO A 343 0.43 27.60 -10.51
C PRO A 343 0.72 27.19 -11.94
#